data_ad4fadaff8b88588a27e1dcfafff6517
#
_entry.id   ad4fadaff8b88588a27e1dcfafff6517
#
_cell.length_a   1.000
_cell.length_b   1.000
_cell.length_c   1.000
_cell.angle_alpha   90.00
_cell.angle_beta   90.00
_cell.angle_gamma   90.00
#
_symmetry.space_group_name_H-M   'P 1'
#
loop_
_entity.id
_entity.type
_entity.pdbx_description
1 polymer ?
#
loop_
_entity_poly.entity_id
_entity_poly.type
_entity_poly.pdbx_seq_one_letter_code
_entity_poly.pdbx_strand_id
1 'polypeptide(L)'
;KSTHSKGKSEKVKNPRRKKILKIILIIFVLFIIAIAGVCAGIFFGLFGDDFKITKEDLIIENMNTVVLDKDGNEIANLSGEENRTVVSKEEMPEYLPKAFVSIEDERFYQHHGVDIKRTLGATFQYIINGGSSSYGGSTITQQLVKNITKDDESSGLEGIMRKVKEWAKAYQVERMISKDQILELYLNILYVGGEGNLHGVELGSQYYFNKSAKDLDLAECSFLAGINSSPNYYNPYKLYNENDTEEKRIVG
;
A
#
# COMPACT_ATOMS: atom_id res chain seq x y z
N LYS A 1 -28.08 -27.74 72.28
CA LYS A 1 -27.76 -27.06 71.00
C LYS A 1 -26.25 -27.15 70.77
N SER A 2 -25.85 -28.02 69.89
CA SER A 2 -24.46 -28.20 69.48
C SER A 2 -24.21 -27.42 68.21
N THR A 3 -23.37 -26.40 68.28
CA THR A 3 -22.97 -25.60 67.10
C THR A 3 -21.67 -26.22 66.51
N HIS A 4 -21.84 -26.92 65.37
CA HIS A 4 -20.71 -27.38 64.57
C HIS A 4 -20.12 -26.18 63.78
N SER A 5 -18.98 -25.69 64.23
CA SER A 5 -18.11 -24.77 63.48
C SER A 5 -17.37 -25.54 62.39
N LYS A 6 -17.69 -25.34 61.11
CA LYS A 6 -16.90 -25.78 59.96
C LYS A 6 -15.64 -24.92 59.84
N GLY A 7 -14.51 -25.43 60.33
CA GLY A 7 -13.20 -24.84 60.11
C GLY A 7 -12.87 -24.84 58.61
N LYS A 8 -12.71 -23.65 58.01
CA LYS A 8 -12.14 -23.48 56.66
C LYS A 8 -10.66 -23.84 56.73
N SER A 9 -10.30 -24.97 56.09
CA SER A 9 -8.89 -25.35 55.89
C SER A 9 -8.23 -24.31 54.97
N GLU A 10 -7.42 -23.42 55.53
CA GLU A 10 -6.51 -22.55 54.76
C GLU A 10 -5.45 -23.43 54.09
N LYS A 11 -5.51 -23.51 52.75
CA LYS A 11 -4.45 -24.17 51.95
C LYS A 11 -3.16 -23.37 52.12
N VAL A 12 -2.23 -23.85 52.93
CA VAL A 12 -0.87 -23.32 53.09
C VAL A 12 -0.20 -23.29 51.72
N LYS A 13 -0.08 -22.11 51.13
CA LYS A 13 0.56 -21.87 49.80
C LYS A 13 2.07 -22.05 49.99
N ASN A 14 2.62 -23.21 49.62
CA ASN A 14 4.04 -23.53 49.74
C ASN A 14 4.87 -22.59 48.83
N PRO A 15 5.68 -21.65 49.37
CA PRO A 15 6.42 -20.65 48.61
C PRO A 15 7.46 -21.24 47.66
N ARG A 16 8.00 -22.44 47.98
CA ARG A 16 8.97 -23.16 47.13
C ARG A 16 8.29 -23.66 45.85
N ARG A 17 7.06 -24.17 45.90
CA ARG A 17 6.31 -24.58 44.69
C ARG A 17 6.04 -23.42 43.74
N LYS A 18 5.74 -22.23 44.25
CA LYS A 18 5.54 -21.04 43.42
C LYS A 18 6.83 -20.61 42.71
N LYS A 19 7.99 -20.68 43.37
CA LYS A 19 9.29 -20.38 42.77
C LYS A 19 9.64 -21.40 41.68
N ILE A 20 9.45 -22.68 41.91
CA ILE A 20 9.69 -23.73 40.91
C ILE A 20 8.77 -23.55 39.69
N LEU A 21 7.46 -23.31 39.89
CA LEU A 21 6.53 -23.05 38.80
C LEU A 21 6.92 -21.83 37.97
N LYS A 22 7.40 -20.74 38.60
CA LYS A 22 7.91 -19.58 37.87
C LYS A 22 9.14 -19.89 37.02
N ILE A 23 10.09 -20.69 37.58
CA ILE A 23 11.28 -21.08 36.84
C ILE A 23 10.90 -21.96 35.63
N ILE A 24 10.01 -22.95 35.85
CA ILE A 24 9.51 -23.81 34.75
C ILE A 24 8.82 -22.96 33.66
N LEU A 25 8.00 -21.98 34.04
CA LEU A 25 7.33 -21.08 33.09
C LEU A 25 8.35 -20.25 32.30
N ILE A 26 9.38 -19.71 32.96
CA ILE A 26 10.45 -18.96 32.30
C ILE A 26 11.20 -19.85 31.32
N ILE A 27 11.59 -21.05 31.70
CA ILE A 27 12.27 -22.01 30.81
C ILE A 27 11.38 -22.35 29.60
N PHE A 28 10.09 -22.59 29.84
CA PHE A 28 9.12 -22.87 28.78
C PHE A 28 8.97 -21.71 27.79
N VAL A 29 8.89 -20.46 28.29
CA VAL A 29 8.83 -19.26 27.45
C VAL A 29 10.12 -19.10 26.63
N LEU A 30 11.30 -19.29 27.27
CA LEU A 30 12.58 -19.22 26.55
C LEU A 30 12.70 -20.30 25.47
N PHE A 31 12.19 -21.50 25.75
CA PHE A 31 12.15 -22.60 24.79
C PHE A 31 11.26 -22.28 23.57
N ILE A 32 10.07 -21.69 23.80
CA ILE A 32 9.20 -21.22 22.72
C ILE A 32 9.88 -20.13 21.88
N ILE A 33 10.55 -19.18 22.54
CA ILE A 33 11.29 -18.10 21.84
C ILE A 33 12.43 -18.71 20.99
N ALA A 34 13.15 -19.68 21.51
CA ALA A 34 14.21 -20.36 20.77
C ALA A 34 13.68 -21.11 19.53
N ILE A 35 12.58 -21.85 19.69
CA ILE A 35 11.92 -22.52 18.54
C ILE A 35 11.44 -21.49 17.52
N ALA A 36 10.77 -20.43 17.96
CA ALA A 36 10.32 -19.36 17.08
C ALA A 36 11.49 -18.71 16.33
N GLY A 37 12.62 -18.49 17.00
CA GLY A 37 13.86 -17.99 16.39
C GLY A 37 14.42 -18.91 15.33
N VAL A 38 14.48 -20.22 15.60
CA VAL A 38 14.93 -21.22 14.62
C VAL A 38 13.99 -21.29 13.41
N CYS A 39 12.68 -21.34 13.65
CA CYS A 39 11.68 -21.32 12.57
C CYS A 39 11.76 -20.06 11.72
N ALA A 40 11.91 -18.89 12.36
CA ALA A 40 12.13 -17.62 11.65
C ALA A 40 13.43 -17.64 10.83
N GLY A 41 14.53 -18.15 11.41
CA GLY A 41 15.81 -18.28 10.71
C GLY A 41 15.73 -19.17 9.47
N ILE A 42 15.07 -20.31 9.57
CA ILE A 42 14.84 -21.21 8.42
C ILE A 42 13.93 -20.50 7.38
N PHE A 43 12.85 -19.87 7.83
CA PHE A 43 11.92 -19.16 6.93
C PHE A 43 12.63 -18.05 6.15
N PHE A 44 13.37 -17.17 6.83
CA PHE A 44 14.11 -16.09 6.16
C PHE A 44 15.31 -16.60 5.36
N GLY A 45 15.88 -17.75 5.71
CA GLY A 45 16.91 -18.40 4.91
C GLY A 45 16.40 -18.96 3.57
N LEU A 46 15.16 -19.45 3.54
CA LEU A 46 14.54 -19.99 2.33
C LEU A 46 13.85 -18.95 1.45
N PHE A 47 13.26 -17.93 2.06
CA PHE A 47 12.41 -16.94 1.38
C PHE A 47 12.92 -15.51 1.54
N GLY A 48 14.12 -15.31 2.09
CA GLY A 48 14.63 -13.98 2.45
C GLY A 48 14.76 -13.01 1.26
N ASP A 49 15.03 -13.51 0.08
CA ASP A 49 15.16 -12.68 -1.12
C ASP A 49 13.82 -12.12 -1.58
N ASP A 50 12.72 -12.85 -1.37
CA ASP A 50 11.37 -12.36 -1.67
C ASP A 50 10.95 -11.14 -0.84
N PHE A 51 11.61 -10.93 0.30
CA PHE A 51 11.35 -9.79 1.20
C PHE A 51 12.26 -8.60 0.93
N LYS A 52 13.18 -8.70 -0.02
CA LYS A 52 14.11 -7.63 -0.35
C LYS A 52 13.58 -6.76 -1.47
N ILE A 53 13.94 -5.49 -1.41
CA ILE A 53 13.80 -4.53 -2.48
C ILE A 53 15.11 -3.72 -2.53
N THR A 54 15.57 -3.36 -3.70
CA THR A 54 16.83 -2.65 -3.91
C THR A 54 16.57 -1.25 -4.46
N LYS A 55 17.61 -0.44 -4.58
CA LYS A 55 17.47 0.87 -5.21
C LYS A 55 17.25 0.79 -6.71
N GLU A 56 17.76 -0.26 -7.32
CA GLU A 56 17.60 -0.56 -8.74
C GLU A 56 16.13 -0.82 -9.07
N ASP A 57 15.39 -1.49 -8.17
CA ASP A 57 13.94 -1.74 -8.32
C ASP A 57 13.12 -0.45 -8.27
N LEU A 58 13.68 0.63 -7.70
CA LEU A 58 13.01 1.94 -7.60
C LEU A 58 13.27 2.83 -8.82
N ILE A 59 14.02 2.36 -9.82
CA ILE A 59 14.25 3.09 -11.07
C ILE A 59 13.09 2.84 -12.02
N ILE A 60 12.47 3.91 -12.51
CA ILE A 60 11.41 3.82 -13.51
C ILE A 60 12.09 3.58 -14.88
N GLU A 61 12.10 2.34 -15.36
CA GLU A 61 12.71 1.96 -16.63
C GLU A 61 11.76 2.12 -17.83
N ASN A 62 10.46 1.88 -17.62
CA ASN A 62 9.47 1.89 -18.69
C ASN A 62 8.94 3.31 -18.93
N MET A 63 9.72 4.14 -19.58
CA MET A 63 9.32 5.47 -20.04
C MET A 63 9.04 5.46 -21.55
N ASN A 64 8.18 6.36 -21.99
CA ASN A 64 7.94 6.59 -23.40
C ASN A 64 9.20 7.10 -24.09
N THR A 65 9.41 6.68 -25.33
CA THR A 65 10.44 7.24 -26.19
C THR A 65 9.83 8.35 -27.04
N VAL A 66 10.26 9.58 -26.82
CA VAL A 66 9.83 10.72 -27.61
C VAL A 66 10.75 10.88 -28.81
N VAL A 67 10.18 10.85 -30.02
CA VAL A 67 10.91 11.09 -31.27
C VAL A 67 10.71 12.55 -31.65
N LEU A 68 11.82 13.27 -31.77
CA LEU A 68 11.83 14.69 -32.12
C LEU A 68 12.27 14.89 -33.57
N ASP A 69 11.78 15.96 -34.22
CA ASP A 69 12.30 16.44 -35.47
C ASP A 69 13.65 17.19 -35.28
N LYS A 70 14.25 17.63 -36.39
CA LYS A 70 15.52 18.41 -36.38
C LYS A 70 15.42 19.75 -35.63
N ASP A 71 14.21 20.25 -35.41
CA ASP A 71 13.91 21.55 -34.79
C ASP A 71 13.50 21.35 -33.32
N GLY A 72 13.46 20.09 -32.82
CA GLY A 72 13.13 19.74 -31.44
C GLY A 72 11.61 19.57 -31.20
N ASN A 73 10.77 19.56 -32.23
CA ASN A 73 9.35 19.30 -32.05
C ASN A 73 9.08 17.78 -31.97
N GLU A 74 8.13 17.38 -31.14
CA GLU A 74 7.70 16.00 -31.02
C GLU A 74 7.02 15.52 -32.29
N ILE A 75 7.55 14.44 -32.92
CA ILE A 75 6.96 13.80 -34.10
C ILE A 75 6.16 12.56 -33.66
N ALA A 76 6.64 11.83 -32.69
CA ALA A 76 5.99 10.63 -32.18
C ALA A 76 6.34 10.36 -30.73
N ASN A 77 5.41 9.76 -30.03
CA ASN A 77 5.58 9.25 -28.67
C ASN A 77 5.35 7.74 -28.72
N LEU A 78 6.42 6.97 -28.51
CA LEU A 78 6.39 5.52 -28.60
C LEU A 78 6.31 4.97 -27.16
N SER A 79 5.19 4.38 -26.81
CA SER A 79 4.98 3.69 -25.54
C SER A 79 5.33 2.20 -25.67
N GLY A 80 5.85 1.62 -24.57
CA GLY A 80 6.00 0.19 -24.38
C GLY A 80 4.70 -0.47 -23.91
N GLU A 81 4.82 -1.45 -23.02
CA GLU A 81 3.67 -2.11 -22.38
C GLU A 81 2.88 -1.15 -21.48
N GLU A 82 3.56 -0.20 -20.88
CA GLU A 82 2.98 0.88 -20.05
C GLU A 82 3.28 2.22 -20.74
N ASN A 83 2.27 3.06 -20.85
CA ASN A 83 2.43 4.41 -21.36
C ASN A 83 2.69 5.36 -20.20
N ARG A 84 3.88 6.00 -20.15
CA ARG A 84 4.32 6.81 -19.01
C ARG A 84 5.21 7.98 -19.44
N THR A 85 4.89 9.15 -18.90
CA THR A 85 5.75 10.33 -18.93
C THR A 85 6.05 10.74 -17.50
N VAL A 86 7.34 10.76 -17.13
CA VAL A 86 7.80 11.07 -15.77
C VAL A 86 7.94 12.59 -15.62
N VAL A 87 7.44 13.11 -14.51
CA VAL A 87 7.61 14.50 -14.09
C VAL A 87 8.24 14.55 -12.71
N SER A 88 9.14 15.50 -12.49
CA SER A 88 9.73 15.72 -11.17
C SER A 88 8.72 16.37 -10.21
N LYS A 89 8.96 16.23 -8.91
CA LYS A 89 8.09 16.84 -7.90
C LYS A 89 8.04 18.37 -8.02
N GLU A 90 9.14 18.99 -8.44
CA GLU A 90 9.26 20.43 -8.64
C GLU A 90 8.41 20.94 -9.80
N GLU A 91 8.09 20.08 -10.74
CA GLU A 91 7.20 20.35 -11.87
C GLU A 91 5.73 20.11 -11.55
N MET A 92 5.41 19.52 -10.39
CA MET A 92 4.04 19.29 -9.96
C MET A 92 3.51 20.49 -9.18
N PRO A 93 2.24 20.90 -9.37
CA PRO A 93 1.64 21.92 -8.53
C PRO A 93 1.54 21.44 -7.08
N GLU A 94 1.68 22.36 -6.13
CA GLU A 94 1.71 22.07 -4.69
C GLU A 94 0.50 21.22 -4.21
N TYR A 95 -0.66 21.41 -4.85
CA TYR A 95 -1.89 20.72 -4.47
C TYR A 95 -1.93 19.26 -4.90
N LEU A 96 -1.22 18.87 -5.96
CA LEU A 96 -1.30 17.52 -6.52
C LEU A 96 -0.79 16.46 -5.53
N PRO A 97 0.45 16.52 -5.02
CA PRO A 97 0.90 15.57 -4.00
C PRO A 97 0.04 15.59 -2.74
N LYS A 98 -0.42 16.77 -2.33
CA LYS A 98 -1.27 16.93 -1.13
C LYS A 98 -2.64 16.27 -1.28
N ALA A 99 -3.26 16.34 -2.46
CA ALA A 99 -4.52 15.69 -2.74
C ALA A 99 -4.42 14.17 -2.60
N PHE A 100 -3.38 13.57 -3.18
CA PHE A 100 -3.14 12.12 -3.04
C PHE A 100 -2.86 11.71 -1.60
N VAL A 101 -2.00 12.44 -0.88
CA VAL A 101 -1.73 12.18 0.55
C VAL A 101 -3.02 12.26 1.37
N SER A 102 -3.88 13.25 1.12
CA SER A 102 -5.12 13.44 1.88
C SER A 102 -6.12 12.30 1.70
N ILE A 103 -6.18 11.70 0.51
CA ILE A 103 -7.13 10.62 0.19
C ILE A 103 -6.54 9.25 0.51
N GLU A 104 -5.32 9.00 0.06
CA GLU A 104 -4.71 7.68 0.11
C GLU A 104 -4.04 7.40 1.46
N ASP A 105 -3.38 8.40 2.07
CA ASP A 105 -2.55 8.20 3.25
C ASP A 105 -2.35 9.49 4.05
N GLU A 106 -3.40 9.96 4.73
CA GLU A 106 -3.41 11.21 5.49
C GLU A 106 -2.22 11.36 6.46
N ARG A 107 -1.70 10.23 6.98
CA ARG A 107 -0.58 10.20 7.91
C ARG A 107 0.74 9.80 7.26
N PHE A 108 0.85 9.94 5.94
CA PHE A 108 2.02 9.55 5.16
C PHE A 108 3.36 9.98 5.77
N TYR A 109 3.44 11.23 6.23
CA TYR A 109 4.66 11.79 6.83
C TYR A 109 4.91 11.36 8.28
N GLN A 110 3.99 10.59 8.91
CA GLN A 110 4.07 10.22 10.32
C GLN A 110 4.47 8.77 10.58
N HIS A 111 4.45 7.92 9.56
CA HIS A 111 4.79 6.50 9.67
C HIS A 111 6.00 6.14 8.79
N HIS A 112 6.53 4.92 8.97
CA HIS A 112 7.66 4.39 8.22
C HIS A 112 7.26 3.20 7.33
N GLY A 113 6.53 3.48 6.27
CA GLY A 113 6.09 2.51 5.25
C GLY A 113 4.76 1.83 5.59
N VAL A 114 4.47 1.58 6.85
CA VAL A 114 3.22 0.95 7.31
C VAL A 114 2.56 1.81 8.38
N ASP A 115 1.31 2.18 8.17
CA ASP A 115 0.49 2.82 9.19
C ASP A 115 -0.24 1.76 10.02
N ILE A 116 0.35 1.39 11.17
CA ILE A 116 -0.19 0.35 12.04
C ILE A 116 -1.60 0.68 12.54
N LYS A 117 -1.89 1.95 12.85
CA LYS A 117 -3.22 2.34 13.34
C LYS A 117 -4.29 2.15 12.26
N ARG A 118 -3.99 2.58 11.03
CA ARG A 118 -4.87 2.44 9.87
C ARG A 118 -5.07 0.95 9.53
N THR A 119 -3.99 0.20 9.48
CA THR A 119 -4.01 -1.24 9.19
C THR A 119 -4.85 -2.03 10.19
N LEU A 120 -4.65 -1.79 11.50
CA LEU A 120 -5.45 -2.44 12.55
C LEU A 120 -6.92 -2.03 12.48
N GLY A 121 -7.21 -0.74 12.21
CA GLY A 121 -8.57 -0.25 12.02
C GLY A 121 -9.28 -0.90 10.84
N ALA A 122 -8.62 -0.99 9.69
CA ALA A 122 -9.14 -1.65 8.50
C ALA A 122 -9.37 -3.16 8.72
N THR A 123 -8.41 -3.84 9.37
CA THR A 123 -8.54 -5.26 9.72
C THR A 123 -9.72 -5.51 10.66
N PHE A 124 -9.90 -4.66 11.66
CA PHE A 124 -11.01 -4.78 12.61
C PHE A 124 -12.37 -4.58 11.91
N GLN A 125 -12.47 -3.58 11.03
CA GLN A 125 -13.68 -3.36 10.23
C GLN A 125 -13.97 -4.53 9.29
N TYR A 126 -12.93 -5.08 8.64
CA TYR A 126 -13.05 -6.26 7.79
C TYR A 126 -13.65 -7.46 8.54
N ILE A 127 -13.17 -7.71 9.77
CA ILE A 127 -13.68 -8.81 10.60
C ILE A 127 -15.14 -8.57 11.01
N ILE A 128 -15.49 -7.35 11.45
CA ILE A 128 -16.85 -7.04 11.90
C ILE A 128 -17.85 -7.06 10.74
N ASN A 129 -17.44 -6.60 9.56
CA ASN A 129 -18.31 -6.52 8.38
C ASN A 129 -18.35 -7.82 7.57
N GLY A 130 -17.96 -8.95 8.16
CA GLY A 130 -18.08 -10.27 7.52
C GLY A 130 -17.22 -10.45 6.26
N GLY A 131 -16.04 -9.79 6.20
CA GLY A 131 -15.11 -9.93 5.09
C GLY A 131 -15.21 -8.85 4.01
N SER A 132 -16.03 -7.81 4.20
CA SER A 132 -16.06 -6.63 3.34
C SER A 132 -15.49 -5.41 4.07
N SER A 133 -14.58 -4.70 3.44
CA SER A 133 -14.07 -3.43 3.95
C SER A 133 -14.05 -2.41 2.82
N SER A 134 -14.78 -1.31 3.00
CA SER A 134 -14.71 -0.14 2.14
C SER A 134 -13.53 0.78 2.48
N TYR A 135 -12.77 0.44 3.52
CA TYR A 135 -11.66 1.27 4.02
C TYR A 135 -10.32 0.70 3.57
N GLY A 136 -9.61 1.43 2.71
CA GLY A 136 -8.26 1.06 2.26
C GLY A 136 -7.25 1.17 3.42
N GLY A 137 -6.65 0.03 3.79
CA GLY A 137 -5.65 -0.03 4.87
C GLY A 137 -4.20 0.16 4.40
N SER A 138 -3.95 0.24 3.09
CA SER A 138 -2.60 0.35 2.52
C SER A 138 -2.11 1.80 2.51
N THR A 139 -0.82 2.00 2.75
CA THR A 139 -0.14 3.29 2.65
C THR A 139 0.31 3.57 1.21
N ILE A 140 0.68 4.82 0.91
CA ILE A 140 1.29 5.20 -0.38
C ILE A 140 2.55 4.36 -0.65
N THR A 141 3.41 4.17 0.37
CA THR A 141 4.63 3.36 0.22
C THR A 141 4.33 1.89 -0.09
N GLN A 142 3.27 1.33 0.51
CA GLN A 142 2.82 -0.03 0.21
C GLN A 142 2.26 -0.15 -1.21
N GLN A 143 1.49 0.85 -1.66
CA GLN A 143 0.99 0.91 -3.03
C GLN A 143 2.13 1.06 -4.04
N LEU A 144 3.14 1.90 -3.74
CA LEU A 144 4.36 2.01 -4.56
C LEU A 144 5.04 0.65 -4.73
N VAL A 145 5.29 -0.05 -3.61
CA VAL A 145 5.90 -1.39 -3.64
C VAL A 145 5.08 -2.37 -4.47
N LYS A 146 3.75 -2.43 -4.27
CA LYS A 146 2.86 -3.29 -5.04
C LYS A 146 2.98 -3.01 -6.55
N ASN A 147 2.99 -1.75 -6.96
CA ASN A 147 3.06 -1.35 -8.37
C ASN A 147 4.42 -1.69 -9.00
N ILE A 148 5.52 -1.57 -8.24
CA ILE A 148 6.87 -1.92 -8.71
C ILE A 148 7.05 -3.43 -8.83
N THR A 149 6.64 -4.18 -7.80
CA THR A 149 6.87 -5.63 -7.78
C THR A 149 5.88 -6.40 -8.65
N LYS A 150 4.79 -5.74 -9.09
CA LYS A 150 3.70 -6.36 -9.89
C LYS A 150 3.21 -7.68 -9.28
N ASP A 151 3.23 -7.77 -7.94
CA ASP A 151 2.77 -8.95 -7.22
C ASP A 151 1.27 -9.12 -7.46
N ASP A 152 0.88 -10.23 -8.09
CA ASP A 152 -0.50 -10.55 -8.43
C ASP A 152 -1.40 -10.61 -7.20
N GLU A 153 -2.69 -10.27 -7.39
CA GLU A 153 -3.66 -10.40 -6.32
C GLU A 153 -3.90 -11.86 -5.98
N SER A 154 -3.55 -12.23 -4.76
CA SER A 154 -3.74 -13.56 -4.22
C SER A 154 -4.64 -13.51 -2.99
N SER A 155 -5.31 -14.61 -2.70
CA SER A 155 -6.24 -14.76 -1.57
C SER A 155 -5.74 -15.80 -0.56
N GLY A 156 -6.39 -15.86 0.60
CA GLY A 156 -6.03 -16.84 1.62
C GLY A 156 -4.65 -16.62 2.20
N LEU A 157 -3.91 -17.71 2.44
CA LEU A 157 -2.57 -17.66 3.03
C LEU A 157 -1.54 -16.97 2.14
N GLU A 158 -1.63 -17.12 0.83
CA GLU A 158 -0.75 -16.45 -0.14
C GLU A 158 -0.95 -14.94 -0.09
N GLY A 159 -2.20 -14.48 -0.02
CA GLY A 159 -2.51 -13.06 0.14
C GLY A 159 -1.95 -12.46 1.44
N ILE A 160 -2.00 -13.22 2.55
CA ILE A 160 -1.39 -12.79 3.81
C ILE A 160 0.13 -12.69 3.64
N MET A 161 0.78 -13.69 3.03
CA MET A 161 2.22 -13.70 2.82
C MET A 161 2.67 -12.57 1.90
N ARG A 162 1.94 -12.33 0.80
CA ARG A 162 2.17 -11.18 -0.09
C ARG A 162 2.11 -9.87 0.70
N LYS A 163 1.12 -9.71 1.58
CA LYS A 163 0.99 -8.48 2.40
C LYS A 163 2.14 -8.31 3.39
N VAL A 164 2.64 -9.39 3.97
CA VAL A 164 3.81 -9.35 4.86
C VAL A 164 5.08 -8.96 4.09
N LYS A 165 5.27 -9.51 2.87
CA LYS A 165 6.37 -9.11 1.98
C LYS A 165 6.28 -7.62 1.61
N GLU A 166 5.10 -7.15 1.21
CA GLU A 166 4.83 -5.74 0.91
C GLU A 166 5.20 -4.82 2.09
N TRP A 167 4.82 -5.17 3.32
CA TRP A 167 5.17 -4.40 4.52
C TRP A 167 6.68 -4.34 4.76
N ALA A 168 7.37 -5.49 4.61
CA ALA A 168 8.81 -5.56 4.77
C ALA A 168 9.55 -4.71 3.73
N LYS A 169 9.12 -4.78 2.45
CA LYS A 169 9.66 -3.96 1.37
C LYS A 169 9.36 -2.47 1.57
N ALA A 170 8.13 -2.11 1.95
CA ALA A 170 7.74 -0.73 2.23
C ALA A 170 8.61 -0.10 3.34
N TYR A 171 8.89 -0.84 4.41
CA TYR A 171 9.80 -0.39 5.46
C TYR A 171 11.24 -0.17 4.94
N GLN A 172 11.72 -1.03 4.03
CA GLN A 172 13.04 -0.89 3.42
C GLN A 172 13.11 0.35 2.51
N VAL A 173 12.09 0.58 1.67
CA VAL A 173 11.98 1.76 0.81
C VAL A 173 12.10 3.05 1.62
N GLU A 174 11.38 3.17 2.72
CA GLU A 174 11.42 4.33 3.63
C GLU A 174 12.80 4.59 4.26
N ARG A 175 13.65 3.59 4.28
CA ARG A 175 15.04 3.72 4.75
C ARG A 175 16.02 4.07 3.64
N MET A 176 15.66 3.85 2.39
CA MET A 176 16.52 4.07 1.23
C MET A 176 16.33 5.43 0.59
N ILE A 177 15.09 5.93 0.58
CA ILE A 177 14.74 7.20 -0.08
C ILE A 177 13.80 8.03 0.81
N SER A 178 13.74 9.33 0.54
CA SER A 178 12.91 10.27 1.31
C SER A 178 11.42 10.11 1.00
N LYS A 179 10.56 10.62 1.89
CA LYS A 179 9.10 10.69 1.68
C LYS A 179 8.74 11.40 0.38
N ASP A 180 9.44 12.47 0.06
CA ASP A 180 9.22 13.22 -1.18
C ASP A 180 9.55 12.40 -2.42
N GLN A 181 10.65 11.64 -2.40
CA GLN A 181 11.01 10.72 -3.48
C GLN A 181 10.02 9.55 -3.61
N ILE A 182 9.53 9.02 -2.48
CA ILE A 182 8.48 7.99 -2.49
C ILE A 182 7.22 8.52 -3.17
N LEU A 183 6.80 9.73 -2.83
CA LEU A 183 5.60 10.35 -3.37
C LEU A 183 5.75 10.68 -4.86
N GLU A 184 6.91 11.18 -5.27
CA GLU A 184 7.24 11.42 -6.67
C GLU A 184 7.19 10.13 -7.49
N LEU A 185 7.85 9.06 -7.03
CA LEU A 185 7.79 7.75 -7.70
C LEU A 185 6.36 7.24 -7.78
N TYR A 186 5.61 7.30 -6.68
CA TYR A 186 4.23 6.86 -6.63
C TYR A 186 3.36 7.59 -7.68
N LEU A 187 3.44 8.91 -7.73
CA LEU A 187 2.67 9.74 -8.66
C LEU A 187 3.05 9.51 -10.13
N ASN A 188 4.26 9.03 -10.38
CA ASN A 188 4.71 8.70 -11.73
C ASN A 188 4.37 7.28 -12.18
N ILE A 189 4.04 6.34 -11.26
CA ILE A 189 3.79 4.95 -11.63
C ILE A 189 2.34 4.48 -11.45
N LEU A 190 1.51 5.26 -10.76
CA LEU A 190 0.12 4.86 -10.50
C LEU A 190 -0.67 4.73 -11.83
N TYR A 191 -1.55 3.76 -11.89
CA TYR A 191 -2.46 3.59 -13.03
C TYR A 191 -3.58 4.63 -12.96
N VAL A 192 -3.76 5.40 -14.01
CA VAL A 192 -4.74 6.50 -14.07
C VAL A 192 -5.97 6.20 -14.94
N GLY A 193 -6.06 5.00 -15.47
CA GLY A 193 -7.14 4.61 -16.39
C GLY A 193 -6.87 5.04 -17.83
N GLY A 194 -7.92 5.10 -18.62
CA GLY A 194 -7.83 5.52 -20.02
C GLY A 194 -7.47 4.41 -21.00
N GLU A 195 -7.56 4.70 -22.28
CA GLU A 195 -7.11 3.83 -23.34
C GLU A 195 -5.58 3.87 -23.44
N GLY A 196 -4.93 2.73 -23.66
CA GLY A 196 -3.47 2.65 -23.81
C GLY A 196 -2.69 2.46 -22.51
N ASN A 197 -3.33 1.97 -21.44
CA ASN A 197 -2.64 1.61 -20.17
C ASN A 197 -1.83 2.79 -19.60
N LEU A 198 -2.50 3.92 -19.34
CA LEU A 198 -1.85 5.16 -18.93
C LEU A 198 -1.40 5.11 -17.48
N HIS A 199 -0.15 5.48 -17.24
CA HIS A 199 0.46 5.54 -15.91
C HIS A 199 1.06 6.92 -15.62
N GLY A 200 0.92 7.36 -14.38
CA GLY A 200 1.46 8.62 -13.88
C GLY A 200 0.54 9.81 -14.09
N VAL A 201 0.75 10.80 -13.23
CA VAL A 201 -0.10 12.01 -13.16
C VAL A 201 0.01 12.89 -14.40
N GLU A 202 1.14 12.89 -15.11
CA GLU A 202 1.30 13.66 -16.34
C GLU A 202 0.36 13.16 -17.43
N LEU A 203 0.37 11.84 -17.70
CA LEU A 203 -0.54 11.28 -18.70
C LEU A 203 -2.01 11.34 -18.25
N GLY A 204 -2.25 11.18 -16.93
CA GLY A 204 -3.59 11.43 -16.39
C GLY A 204 -4.07 12.85 -16.64
N SER A 205 -3.22 13.85 -16.43
CA SER A 205 -3.51 15.27 -16.71
C SER A 205 -3.82 15.51 -18.19
N GLN A 206 -2.97 14.97 -19.06
CA GLN A 206 -3.16 15.09 -20.50
C GLN A 206 -4.46 14.41 -20.96
N TYR A 207 -4.74 13.22 -20.45
CA TYR A 207 -5.93 12.45 -20.82
C TYR A 207 -7.23 13.11 -20.38
N TYR A 208 -7.31 13.56 -19.11
CA TYR A 208 -8.55 14.11 -18.56
C TYR A 208 -8.73 15.62 -18.85
N PHE A 209 -7.64 16.38 -18.96
CA PHE A 209 -7.70 17.84 -19.02
C PHE A 209 -6.97 18.45 -20.22
N ASN A 210 -6.32 17.62 -21.03
CA ASN A 210 -5.55 18.06 -22.22
C ASN A 210 -4.50 19.14 -21.90
N LYS A 211 -3.82 19.00 -20.74
CA LYS A 211 -2.74 19.90 -20.30
C LYS A 211 -1.70 19.17 -19.44
N SER A 212 -0.53 19.77 -19.29
CA SER A 212 0.51 19.24 -18.42
C SER A 212 0.09 19.26 -16.95
N ALA A 213 0.58 18.28 -16.17
CA ALA A 213 0.30 18.19 -14.74
C ALA A 213 0.71 19.45 -13.98
N LYS A 214 1.75 20.16 -14.42
CA LYS A 214 2.21 21.43 -13.81
C LYS A 214 1.15 22.55 -13.83
N ASP A 215 0.22 22.49 -14.78
CA ASP A 215 -0.80 23.50 -15.03
C ASP A 215 -2.16 23.16 -14.40
N LEU A 216 -2.21 22.06 -13.61
CA LEU A 216 -3.43 21.64 -12.92
C LEU A 216 -3.80 22.60 -11.79
N ASP A 217 -5.10 22.93 -11.73
CA ASP A 217 -5.66 23.65 -10.59
C ASP A 217 -6.03 22.69 -9.43
N LEU A 218 -6.52 23.26 -8.32
CA LEU A 218 -6.90 22.48 -7.13
C LEU A 218 -8.01 21.47 -7.42
N ALA A 219 -9.00 21.82 -8.23
CA ALA A 219 -10.13 20.94 -8.52
C ALA A 219 -9.67 19.74 -9.36
N GLU A 220 -8.82 19.97 -10.34
CA GLU A 220 -8.26 18.96 -11.22
C GLU A 220 -7.27 18.04 -10.47
N CYS A 221 -6.44 18.58 -9.57
CA CYS A 221 -5.61 17.78 -8.67
C CYS A 221 -6.47 16.86 -7.78
N SER A 222 -7.58 17.38 -7.26
CA SER A 222 -8.52 16.62 -6.43
C SER A 222 -9.23 15.54 -7.24
N PHE A 223 -9.59 15.83 -8.49
CA PHE A 223 -10.17 14.85 -9.40
C PHE A 223 -9.22 13.69 -9.67
N LEU A 224 -7.95 13.97 -10.05
CA LEU A 224 -6.96 12.90 -10.29
C LEU A 224 -6.75 12.03 -9.05
N ALA A 225 -6.69 12.62 -7.86
CA ALA A 225 -6.56 11.86 -6.63
C ALA A 225 -7.83 11.05 -6.32
N GLY A 226 -9.02 11.58 -6.60
CA GLY A 226 -10.29 10.89 -6.41
C GLY A 226 -10.49 9.71 -7.36
N ILE A 227 -10.15 9.88 -8.64
CA ILE A 227 -10.30 8.84 -9.66
C ILE A 227 -9.34 7.65 -9.42
N ASN A 228 -8.21 7.87 -8.75
CA ASN A 228 -7.21 6.83 -8.46
C ASN A 228 -7.79 5.63 -7.69
N SER A 229 -8.82 5.84 -6.87
CA SER A 229 -9.44 4.76 -6.09
C SER A 229 -10.12 3.69 -6.98
N SER A 230 -10.60 4.06 -8.17
CA SER A 230 -11.16 3.15 -9.17
C SER A 230 -11.17 3.81 -10.56
N PRO A 231 -10.00 3.89 -11.23
CA PRO A 231 -9.85 4.65 -12.46
C PRO A 231 -10.81 4.22 -13.58
N ASN A 232 -11.06 2.93 -13.71
CA ASN A 232 -11.97 2.41 -14.72
C ASN A 232 -13.46 2.67 -14.41
N TYR A 233 -13.81 2.84 -13.14
CA TYR A 233 -15.18 3.13 -12.72
C TYR A 233 -15.50 4.61 -12.81
N TYR A 234 -14.61 5.47 -12.36
CA TYR A 234 -14.79 6.92 -12.31
C TYR A 234 -14.35 7.65 -13.59
N ASN A 235 -13.89 6.92 -14.63
CA ASN A 235 -13.48 7.51 -15.89
C ASN A 235 -14.69 8.17 -16.61
N PRO A 236 -14.72 9.50 -16.78
CA PRO A 236 -15.84 10.20 -17.42
C PRO A 236 -15.94 9.92 -18.92
N TYR A 237 -14.85 9.42 -19.53
CA TYR A 237 -14.81 9.08 -20.96
C TYR A 237 -15.11 7.62 -21.26
N LYS A 238 -15.57 6.88 -20.24
CA LYS A 238 -15.96 5.48 -20.44
C LYS A 238 -17.12 5.39 -21.43
N LEU A 239 -16.91 4.66 -22.52
CA LEU A 239 -17.97 4.33 -23.48
C LEU A 239 -18.92 3.32 -22.83
N TYR A 240 -20.18 3.68 -22.73
CA TYR A 240 -21.24 2.78 -22.30
C TYR A 240 -21.70 1.95 -23.50
N ASN A 241 -21.94 0.66 -23.28
CA ASN A 241 -22.61 -0.17 -24.27
C ASN A 241 -24.07 0.29 -24.40
N GLU A 242 -24.66 0.11 -25.61
CA GLU A 242 -26.07 0.46 -25.88
C GLU A 242 -27.07 -0.18 -24.92
N ASN A 243 -26.68 -1.29 -24.29
CA ASN A 243 -27.50 -2.04 -23.32
C ASN A 243 -27.32 -1.58 -21.86
N ASP A 244 -26.47 -0.58 -21.59
CA ASP A 244 -26.30 -0.05 -20.24
C ASP A 244 -27.56 0.72 -19.82
N THR A 245 -28.00 0.52 -18.56
CA THR A 245 -29.15 1.24 -18.00
C THR A 245 -28.85 2.72 -17.89
N GLU A 246 -29.90 3.55 -17.96
CA GLU A 246 -29.79 5.01 -17.86
C GLU A 246 -29.10 5.46 -16.56
N GLU A 247 -29.29 4.70 -15.48
CA GLU A 247 -28.61 4.88 -14.18
C GLU A 247 -27.07 4.77 -14.27
N LYS A 248 -26.57 3.82 -15.06
CA LYS A 248 -25.12 3.70 -15.32
C LYS A 248 -24.55 4.85 -16.17
N ARG A 249 -25.39 5.47 -17.02
CA ARG A 249 -24.98 6.59 -17.88
C ARG A 249 -24.81 7.90 -17.11
N ILE A 250 -25.46 8.05 -15.96
CA ILE A 250 -25.43 9.27 -15.14
C ILE A 250 -24.23 9.29 -14.18
N VAL A 251 -23.66 8.15 -13.86
CA VAL A 251 -22.57 7.98 -12.88
C VAL A 251 -21.18 8.01 -13.54
N GLY A 252 -21.12 8.09 -14.86
CA GLY A 252 -19.88 8.22 -15.62
C GLY A 252 -19.52 9.67 -15.92
#